data_c4251293ff58d291d412fd0f8b9c5ea2
#
_entry.id   c4251293ff58d291d412fd0f8b9c5ea2
#
_cell.length_a   1.000
_cell.length_b   1.000
_cell.length_c   1.000
_cell.angle_alpha   90.00
_cell.angle_beta   90.00
_cell.angle_gamma   90.00
#
_symmetry.space_group_name_H-M   'P 1'
#
loop_
_entity.id
_entity.type
_entity.pdbx_description
1 polymer ?
#
loop_
_entity_poly.entity_id
_entity_poly.type
_entity_poly.pdbx_seq_one_letter_code
_entity_poly.pdbx_strand_id
1 'polypeptide(L)'
;LAATTLRLGVAKLVPAASGFPSRWQSYINRSAAPSIPTPVLTSAVQANTESGVAAGWQELGAGKYRYTSAVDLSAITSPIAVTYEPSLTHRISVAIDLTGSARALAPDNPFKDFVPSGGAVTSSKLIAATENCETCHVRFGEHGGPRRSNEYCAVCHNPATTDPDSGESVDLAY
;
A
#
# COMPACT_ATOMS: atom_id res chain seq x y z
N LEU A 1 -13.44 5.02 -16.47
CA LEU A 1 -12.17 4.81 -15.78
C LEU A 1 -11.56 3.48 -16.27
N ALA A 2 -10.30 3.47 -16.68
CA ALA A 2 -9.65 2.23 -17.11
C ALA A 2 -9.15 1.45 -15.89
N ALA A 3 -9.29 0.12 -15.91
CA ALA A 3 -8.82 -0.74 -14.82
C ALA A 3 -7.32 -0.55 -14.53
N THR A 4 -6.53 -0.33 -15.58
CA THR A 4 -5.07 -0.14 -15.49
C THR A 4 -4.64 1.11 -14.72
N THR A 5 -5.56 2.04 -14.44
CA THR A 5 -5.27 3.22 -13.61
C THR A 5 -5.34 2.92 -12.11
N LEU A 6 -5.91 1.78 -11.72
CA LEU A 6 -6.03 1.38 -10.33
C LEU A 6 -4.68 0.88 -9.78
N ARG A 7 -4.34 1.34 -8.58
CA ARG A 7 -3.26 0.79 -7.75
C ARG A 7 -3.85 0.42 -6.41
N LEU A 8 -3.81 -0.87 -6.08
CA LEU A 8 -4.41 -1.43 -4.87
C LEU A 8 -3.32 -1.88 -3.92
N GLY A 9 -3.27 -1.27 -2.74
CA GLY A 9 -2.42 -1.69 -1.64
C GLY A 9 -3.23 -2.43 -0.58
N VAL A 10 -2.70 -3.55 -0.08
CA VAL A 10 -3.33 -4.31 1.00
C VAL A 10 -2.27 -4.70 2.03
N ALA A 11 -2.54 -4.40 3.30
CA ALA A 11 -1.68 -4.77 4.41
C ALA A 11 -2.49 -5.26 5.61
N LYS A 12 -1.90 -6.06 6.47
CA LYS A 12 -2.40 -6.40 7.80
C LYS A 12 -1.64 -5.64 8.87
N LEU A 13 -2.29 -5.36 10.00
CA LEU A 13 -1.65 -4.77 11.17
C LEU A 13 -1.14 -5.89 12.08
N VAL A 14 0.16 -6.13 12.05
CA VAL A 14 0.83 -7.07 12.95
C VAL A 14 0.86 -6.44 14.35
N PRO A 15 0.37 -7.13 15.39
CA PRO A 15 0.38 -6.61 16.76
C PRO A 15 1.78 -6.31 17.29
N ALA A 16 1.86 -5.43 18.27
CA ALA A 16 3.10 -5.19 19.01
C ALA A 16 3.56 -6.47 19.70
N ALA A 17 4.85 -6.80 19.60
CA ALA A 17 5.44 -7.97 20.23
C ALA A 17 6.94 -7.76 20.48
N SER A 18 7.46 -8.35 21.57
CA SER A 18 8.91 -8.42 21.84
C SER A 18 9.63 -7.07 21.79
N GLY A 19 9.01 -6.01 22.28
CA GLY A 19 9.58 -4.65 22.29
C GLY A 19 9.41 -3.86 21.00
N PHE A 20 8.83 -4.46 19.95
CA PHE A 20 8.50 -3.76 18.72
C PHE A 20 7.04 -3.27 18.73
N PRO A 21 6.76 -2.05 18.27
CA PRO A 21 5.40 -1.55 18.13
C PRO A 21 4.63 -2.35 17.06
N SER A 22 3.30 -2.20 17.07
CA SER A 22 2.49 -2.71 15.96
C SER A 22 2.96 -2.10 14.63
N ARG A 23 2.88 -2.88 13.56
CA ARG A 23 3.35 -2.45 12.23
C ARG A 23 2.48 -2.98 11.12
N TRP A 24 2.35 -2.21 10.06
CA TRP A 24 1.75 -2.72 8.83
C TRP A 24 2.69 -3.72 8.15
N GLN A 25 2.12 -4.76 7.58
CA GLN A 25 2.80 -5.74 6.73
C GLN A 25 2.02 -5.89 5.43
N SER A 26 2.64 -5.50 4.31
CA SER A 26 2.07 -5.66 2.99
C SER A 26 1.93 -7.11 2.59
N TYR A 27 0.81 -7.43 1.94
CA TYR A 27 0.65 -8.72 1.26
C TYR A 27 1.34 -8.74 -0.09
N ILE A 28 1.29 -7.63 -0.81
CA ILE A 28 1.84 -7.53 -2.16
C ILE A 28 3.26 -7.01 -2.07
N ASN A 29 4.22 -7.83 -2.48
CA ASN A 29 5.63 -7.52 -2.44
C ASN A 29 6.28 -7.83 -3.79
N ARG A 30 7.45 -7.25 -4.05
CA ARG A 30 8.27 -7.53 -5.22
C ARG A 30 9.73 -7.67 -4.81
N SER A 31 10.52 -8.38 -5.60
CA SER A 31 11.98 -8.25 -5.57
C SER A 31 12.36 -7.01 -6.38
N ALA A 32 13.14 -6.12 -5.78
CA ALA A 32 13.64 -4.90 -6.40
C ALA A 32 15.15 -5.05 -6.66
N ALA A 33 15.56 -4.76 -7.87
CA ALA A 33 16.97 -4.63 -8.22
C ALA A 33 17.48 -3.23 -7.84
N PRO A 34 18.77 -3.08 -7.53
CA PRO A 34 19.37 -1.78 -7.30
C PRO A 34 19.37 -0.90 -8.56
N SER A 35 19.44 0.41 -8.35
CA SER A 35 19.47 1.42 -9.42
C SER A 35 20.84 2.05 -9.63
N ILE A 36 21.78 1.84 -8.69
CA ILE A 36 23.14 2.41 -8.74
C ILE A 36 24.20 1.32 -9.05
N PRO A 37 25.38 1.71 -9.58
CA PRO A 37 26.43 0.74 -9.96
C PRO A 37 27.07 -0.01 -8.77
N THR A 38 27.04 0.57 -7.57
CA THR A 38 27.66 0.00 -6.37
C THR A 38 26.67 -0.06 -5.21
N PRO A 39 25.66 -0.91 -5.30
CA PRO A 39 24.62 -1.03 -4.27
C PRO A 39 25.13 -1.83 -3.07
N VAL A 40 24.47 -1.66 -1.93
CA VAL A 40 24.72 -2.47 -0.73
C VAL A 40 24.17 -3.89 -0.89
N LEU A 41 23.01 -4.03 -1.55
CA LEU A 41 22.37 -5.32 -1.79
C LEU A 41 22.21 -5.57 -3.30
N THR A 42 22.30 -6.82 -3.71
CA THR A 42 22.03 -7.24 -5.10
C THR A 42 20.55 -7.27 -5.44
N SER A 43 19.71 -7.39 -4.43
CA SER A 43 18.25 -7.26 -4.51
C SER A 43 17.67 -7.05 -3.12
N ALA A 44 16.47 -6.48 -3.04
CA ALA A 44 15.75 -6.34 -1.79
C ALA A 44 14.25 -6.62 -1.98
N VAL A 45 13.57 -6.99 -0.90
CA VAL A 45 12.12 -7.07 -0.90
C VAL A 45 11.54 -5.68 -0.68
N GLN A 46 10.59 -5.31 -1.53
CA GLN A 46 9.84 -4.07 -1.41
C GLN A 46 8.35 -4.37 -1.46
N ALA A 47 7.59 -3.72 -0.59
CA ALA A 47 6.15 -3.69 -0.72
C ALA A 47 5.76 -3.03 -2.05
N ASN A 48 4.68 -3.52 -2.62
CA ASN A 48 4.17 -3.07 -3.91
C ASN A 48 2.64 -2.97 -3.87
N THR A 49 2.06 -2.58 -4.96
CA THR A 49 0.61 -2.52 -5.17
C THR A 49 0.24 -3.39 -6.35
N GLU A 50 -0.96 -3.96 -6.31
CA GLU A 50 -1.57 -4.56 -7.49
C GLU A 50 -1.94 -3.46 -8.49
N SER A 51 -1.54 -3.64 -9.75
CA SER A 51 -2.08 -2.86 -10.86
C SER A 51 -3.39 -3.48 -11.30
N GLY A 52 -4.43 -2.67 -11.43
CA GLY A 52 -5.73 -3.14 -11.85
C GLY A 52 -5.68 -3.86 -13.22
N VAL A 53 -6.39 -4.96 -13.32
CA VAL A 53 -6.54 -5.75 -14.54
C VAL A 53 -7.98 -5.70 -15.03
N ALA A 54 -8.18 -5.70 -16.36
CA ALA A 54 -9.51 -5.56 -16.95
C ALA A 54 -10.48 -6.68 -16.52
N ALA A 55 -9.98 -7.91 -16.35
CA ALA A 55 -10.78 -9.05 -15.92
C ALA A 55 -11.38 -8.90 -14.50
N GLY A 56 -10.72 -8.13 -13.62
CA GLY A 56 -11.22 -7.87 -12.27
C GLY A 56 -12.21 -6.70 -12.19
N TRP A 57 -12.37 -5.94 -13.26
CA TRP A 57 -13.10 -4.68 -13.27
C TRP A 57 -14.53 -4.85 -13.74
N GLN A 58 -15.49 -4.39 -12.95
CA GLN A 58 -16.91 -4.40 -13.28
C GLN A 58 -17.52 -3.02 -13.01
N GLU A 59 -18.13 -2.42 -14.01
CA GLU A 59 -18.95 -1.23 -13.85
C GLU A 59 -20.37 -1.64 -13.39
N LEU A 60 -20.85 -1.01 -12.32
CA LEU A 60 -22.16 -1.27 -11.71
C LEU A 60 -23.19 -0.19 -12.06
N GLY A 61 -22.82 0.78 -12.89
CA GLY A 61 -23.64 1.95 -13.22
C GLY A 61 -23.55 3.08 -12.20
N ALA A 62 -24.04 4.25 -12.60
CA ALA A 62 -24.05 5.46 -11.76
C ALA A 62 -22.69 5.81 -11.14
N GLY A 63 -21.58 5.58 -11.85
CA GLY A 63 -20.23 5.86 -11.38
C GLY A 63 -19.71 4.87 -10.32
N LYS A 64 -20.40 3.77 -10.07
CA LYS A 64 -19.99 2.73 -9.14
C LYS A 64 -19.24 1.62 -9.87
N TYR A 65 -18.16 1.17 -9.25
CA TYR A 65 -17.31 0.12 -9.79
C TYR A 65 -17.03 -0.93 -8.71
N ARG A 66 -16.84 -2.17 -9.14
CA ARG A 66 -16.30 -3.26 -8.32
C ARG A 66 -14.98 -3.69 -8.93
N TYR A 67 -13.99 -3.88 -8.10
CA TYR A 67 -12.75 -4.50 -8.49
C TYR A 67 -12.52 -5.76 -7.66
N THR A 68 -12.28 -6.88 -8.35
CA THR A 68 -11.85 -8.12 -7.73
C THR A 68 -10.35 -8.28 -7.96
N SER A 69 -9.58 -8.33 -6.88
CA SER A 69 -8.13 -8.51 -6.93
C SER A 69 -7.78 -9.82 -7.64
N ALA A 70 -6.73 -9.78 -8.46
CA ALA A 70 -6.13 -10.97 -9.04
C ALA A 70 -5.19 -11.69 -8.07
N VAL A 71 -4.77 -10.99 -6.99
CA VAL A 71 -3.89 -11.55 -5.97
C VAL A 71 -4.73 -12.28 -4.92
N ASP A 72 -4.48 -13.57 -4.75
CA ASP A 72 -5.03 -14.36 -3.64
C ASP A 72 -4.19 -14.12 -2.37
N LEU A 73 -4.74 -13.36 -1.44
CA LEU A 73 -4.06 -13.02 -0.19
C LEU A 73 -3.81 -14.23 0.73
N SER A 74 -4.52 -15.33 0.53
CA SER A 74 -4.34 -16.57 1.31
C SER A 74 -3.19 -17.44 0.82
N ALA A 75 -2.64 -17.13 -0.36
CA ALA A 75 -1.64 -17.95 -1.06
C ALA A 75 -0.32 -17.20 -1.36
N ILE A 76 0.02 -16.17 -0.60
CA ILE A 76 1.23 -15.38 -0.83
C ILE A 76 2.48 -16.14 -0.38
N THR A 77 3.33 -16.48 -1.35
CA THR A 77 4.59 -17.21 -1.11
C THR A 77 5.83 -16.53 -1.67
N SER A 78 5.66 -15.59 -2.60
CA SER A 78 6.77 -14.94 -3.31
C SER A 78 6.58 -13.41 -3.36
N PRO A 79 7.67 -12.63 -3.33
CA PRO A 79 9.08 -12.98 -3.07
C PRO A 79 9.34 -13.40 -1.62
N ILE A 80 8.40 -13.10 -0.72
CA ILE A 80 8.36 -13.58 0.67
C ILE A 80 6.98 -14.12 0.99
N ALA A 81 6.90 -15.13 1.85
CA ALA A 81 5.63 -15.63 2.33
C ALA A 81 4.99 -14.62 3.31
N VAL A 82 3.71 -14.36 3.13
CA VAL A 82 2.91 -13.54 4.05
C VAL A 82 1.67 -14.32 4.45
N THR A 83 1.61 -14.73 5.71
CA THR A 83 0.47 -15.48 6.24
C THR A 83 -0.79 -14.63 6.26
N TYR A 84 -1.90 -15.15 5.75
CA TYR A 84 -3.20 -14.52 5.86
C TYR A 84 -3.78 -14.73 7.27
N GLU A 85 -4.09 -13.64 7.96
CA GLU A 85 -4.60 -13.66 9.34
C GLU A 85 -5.91 -12.86 9.43
N PRO A 86 -7.05 -13.49 9.09
CA PRO A 86 -8.32 -12.79 8.91
C PRO A 86 -8.89 -12.15 10.18
N SER A 87 -8.35 -12.47 11.36
CA SER A 87 -8.73 -11.86 12.64
C SER A 87 -8.02 -10.53 12.93
N LEU A 88 -6.94 -10.23 12.20
CA LEU A 88 -6.22 -8.96 12.36
C LEU A 88 -6.91 -7.84 11.59
N THR A 89 -6.63 -6.60 11.99
CA THR A 89 -7.00 -5.43 11.20
C THR A 89 -6.24 -5.45 9.88
N HIS A 90 -6.98 -5.27 8.79
CA HIS A 90 -6.43 -5.09 7.45
C HIS A 90 -6.71 -3.67 6.98
N ARG A 91 -5.81 -3.14 6.18
CA ARG A 91 -6.01 -1.90 5.42
C ARG A 91 -5.99 -2.21 3.94
N ILE A 92 -7.02 -1.76 3.26
CA ILE A 92 -7.04 -1.62 1.81
C ILE A 92 -6.91 -0.16 1.47
N SER A 93 -6.05 0.19 0.53
CA SER A 93 -5.88 1.55 0.05
C SER A 93 -5.77 1.59 -1.47
N VAL A 94 -6.26 2.65 -2.05
CA VAL A 94 -6.43 2.79 -3.50
C VAL A 94 -5.78 4.07 -3.98
N ALA A 95 -4.98 3.98 -5.05
CA ALA A 95 -4.60 5.14 -5.83
C ALA A 95 -5.15 5.00 -7.24
N ILE A 96 -5.60 6.12 -7.79
CA ILE A 96 -6.00 6.24 -9.19
C ILE A 96 -4.91 7.02 -9.92
N ASP A 97 -4.14 6.28 -10.71
CA ASP A 97 -2.99 6.81 -11.43
C ASP A 97 -3.44 7.38 -12.79
N LEU A 98 -3.86 8.63 -12.78
CA LEU A 98 -4.26 9.38 -13.97
C LEU A 98 -3.08 10.20 -14.49
N THR A 99 -3.02 10.38 -15.80
CA THR A 99 -1.96 11.13 -16.50
C THR A 99 -2.46 12.47 -17.04
N GLY A 100 -1.54 13.38 -17.34
CA GLY A 100 -1.84 14.69 -17.92
C GLY A 100 -2.74 15.54 -17.02
N SER A 101 -3.63 16.33 -17.63
CA SER A 101 -4.57 17.19 -16.91
C SER A 101 -5.58 16.43 -16.03
N ALA A 102 -5.88 15.16 -16.37
CA ALA A 102 -6.76 14.32 -15.58
C ALA A 102 -6.18 13.96 -14.19
N ARG A 103 -4.85 14.07 -13.99
CA ARG A 103 -4.20 13.81 -12.70
C ARG A 103 -4.74 14.69 -11.58
N ALA A 104 -5.11 15.92 -11.86
CA ALA A 104 -5.69 16.83 -10.89
C ALA A 104 -7.07 16.39 -10.38
N LEU A 105 -7.76 15.54 -11.12
CA LEU A 105 -9.07 14.98 -10.79
C LEU A 105 -8.98 13.68 -9.98
N ALA A 106 -7.78 13.09 -9.85
CA ALA A 106 -7.62 11.88 -9.04
C ALA A 106 -7.93 12.18 -7.57
N PRO A 107 -8.73 11.33 -6.90
CA PRO A 107 -9.00 11.48 -5.48
C PRO A 107 -7.72 11.27 -4.66
N ASP A 108 -7.66 11.86 -3.50
CA ASP A 108 -6.64 11.54 -2.52
C ASP A 108 -6.90 10.12 -2.01
N ASN A 109 -5.86 9.33 -1.91
CA ASN A 109 -5.89 7.88 -1.81
C ASN A 109 -6.87 7.37 -0.74
N PRO A 110 -8.10 6.99 -1.08
CA PRO A 110 -9.03 6.46 -0.11
C PRO A 110 -8.52 5.15 0.46
N PHE A 111 -8.78 4.95 1.74
CA PHE A 111 -8.44 3.71 2.44
C PHE A 111 -9.59 3.24 3.31
N LYS A 112 -9.53 1.97 3.69
CA LYS A 112 -10.47 1.35 4.61
C LYS A 112 -9.75 0.35 5.48
N ASP A 113 -9.90 0.52 6.81
CA ASP A 113 -9.52 -0.51 7.78
C ASP A 113 -10.70 -1.42 8.04
N PHE A 114 -10.46 -2.72 8.10
CA PHE A 114 -11.50 -3.74 8.31
C PHE A 114 -10.89 -5.03 8.90
N VAL A 115 -11.74 -5.88 9.44
CA VAL A 115 -11.36 -7.23 9.92
C VAL A 115 -12.00 -8.24 8.99
N PRO A 116 -11.25 -9.02 8.18
CA PRO A 116 -11.81 -9.93 7.17
C PRO A 116 -12.75 -11.00 7.73
N SER A 117 -12.50 -11.50 8.94
CA SER A 117 -13.39 -12.48 9.61
C SER A 117 -14.69 -11.86 10.14
N GLY A 118 -14.89 -10.56 9.96
CA GLY A 118 -15.99 -9.79 10.55
C GLY A 118 -15.64 -9.24 11.92
N GLY A 119 -16.45 -8.31 12.38
CA GLY A 119 -16.23 -7.64 13.66
C GLY A 119 -15.71 -6.20 13.51
N ALA A 120 -15.59 -5.54 14.64
CA ALA A 120 -15.13 -4.16 14.70
C ALA A 120 -13.61 -4.07 14.58
N VAL A 121 -13.12 -3.01 13.95
CA VAL A 121 -11.70 -2.64 14.02
C VAL A 121 -11.43 -2.10 15.43
N THR A 122 -10.70 -2.87 16.24
CA THR A 122 -10.34 -2.52 17.62
C THR A 122 -8.97 -1.87 17.73
N SER A 123 -8.13 -2.03 16.71
CA SER A 123 -6.81 -1.41 16.64
C SER A 123 -6.53 -0.97 15.21
N SER A 124 -5.91 0.19 15.08
CA SER A 124 -5.37 0.70 13.83
C SER A 124 -4.07 1.43 14.12
N LYS A 125 -3.24 1.64 13.12
CA LYS A 125 -2.03 2.45 13.28
C LYS A 125 -2.07 3.59 12.27
N LEU A 126 -2.17 4.81 12.81
CA LEU A 126 -1.96 6.05 12.11
C LEU A 126 -0.58 6.60 12.52
N ILE A 127 0.33 6.72 11.58
CA ILE A 127 1.68 7.25 11.84
C ILE A 127 1.60 8.78 11.93
N ALA A 128 1.00 9.41 10.93
CA ALA A 128 0.66 10.83 10.91
C ALA A 128 -0.56 11.01 10.02
N ALA A 129 -1.48 11.87 10.41
CA ALA A 129 -2.60 12.24 9.54
C ALA A 129 -2.07 13.05 8.34
N THR A 130 -2.60 12.79 7.16
CA THR A 130 -2.20 13.48 5.92
C THR A 130 -2.34 15.00 6.05
N GLU A 131 -3.39 15.46 6.73
CA GLU A 131 -3.67 16.89 6.96
C GLU A 131 -2.54 17.59 7.72
N ASN A 132 -1.79 16.88 8.57
CA ASN A 132 -0.63 17.46 9.28
C ASN A 132 0.50 17.80 8.30
N CYS A 133 0.70 17.00 7.27
CA CYS A 133 1.68 17.26 6.21
C CYS A 133 1.23 18.40 5.30
N GLU A 134 -0.06 18.48 5.00
CA GLU A 134 -0.67 19.47 4.13
C GLU A 134 -0.74 20.87 4.77
N THR A 135 -0.49 20.98 6.06
CA THR A 135 -0.33 22.29 6.74
C THR A 135 0.83 23.09 6.12
N CYS A 136 1.90 22.42 5.69
CA CYS A 136 3.06 23.06 5.06
C CYS A 136 3.11 22.75 3.54
N HIS A 137 2.68 21.56 3.15
CA HIS A 137 2.63 21.13 1.76
C HIS A 137 1.20 21.28 1.23
N VAL A 138 0.94 22.25 0.39
CA VAL A 138 -0.40 22.57 -0.15
C VAL A 138 -1.12 21.34 -0.70
N ARG A 139 -0.40 20.40 -1.25
CA ARG A 139 -0.86 19.07 -1.63
C ARG A 139 0.31 18.10 -1.65
N PHE A 140 0.24 17.12 -0.79
CA PHE A 140 1.21 16.04 -0.78
C PHE A 140 1.09 15.20 -2.06
N GLY A 141 2.22 14.75 -2.64
CA GLY A 141 2.17 13.98 -3.88
C GLY A 141 3.50 13.37 -4.27
N GLU A 142 3.68 12.10 -3.93
CA GLU A 142 4.91 11.36 -4.15
C GLU A 142 4.79 10.35 -5.30
N HIS A 143 5.90 9.71 -5.67
CA HIS A 143 5.98 8.72 -6.76
C HIS A 143 5.40 9.23 -8.10
N GLY A 144 5.68 10.48 -8.44
CA GLY A 144 5.17 11.11 -9.65
C GLY A 144 3.76 11.69 -9.51
N GLY A 145 3.23 11.79 -8.26
CA GLY A 145 2.03 12.53 -7.90
C GLY A 145 0.75 11.76 -7.60
N PRO A 146 0.61 10.41 -7.84
CA PRO A 146 -0.63 9.71 -7.53
C PRO A 146 -0.75 9.27 -6.07
N ARG A 147 0.32 9.35 -5.27
CA ARG A 147 0.35 8.92 -3.85
C ARG A 147 0.37 10.14 -2.96
N ARG A 148 -0.73 10.34 -2.22
CA ARG A 148 -1.06 11.62 -1.59
C ARG A 148 -1.49 11.50 -0.13
N SER A 149 -1.65 10.29 0.41
CA SER A 149 -2.01 10.12 1.81
C SER A 149 -0.99 9.25 2.56
N ASN A 150 -0.69 9.63 3.80
CA ASN A 150 0.17 8.85 4.67
C ASN A 150 -0.41 7.48 4.96
N GLU A 151 -1.74 7.37 5.02
CA GLU A 151 -2.44 6.12 5.22
C GLU A 151 -2.18 5.13 4.09
N TYR A 152 -2.09 5.63 2.86
CA TYR A 152 -1.67 4.84 1.70
C TYR A 152 -0.18 4.51 1.76
N CYS A 153 0.66 5.50 2.06
CA CYS A 153 2.11 5.33 2.12
C CYS A 153 2.52 4.23 3.11
N ALA A 154 1.87 4.18 4.28
CA ALA A 154 2.14 3.20 5.33
C ALA A 154 1.88 1.75 4.91
N VAL A 155 1.06 1.50 3.88
CA VAL A 155 0.85 0.14 3.34
C VAL A 155 2.13 -0.40 2.70
N CYS A 156 2.96 0.48 2.12
CA CYS A 156 4.21 0.09 1.45
C CYS A 156 5.45 0.47 2.27
N HIS A 157 5.46 1.63 2.92
CA HIS A 157 6.58 2.08 3.75
C HIS A 157 6.46 1.48 5.15
N ASN A 158 6.89 0.25 5.29
CA ASN A 158 6.84 -0.56 6.51
C ASN A 158 8.15 -1.34 6.66
N PRO A 159 8.44 -1.93 7.85
CA PRO A 159 9.74 -2.55 8.16
C PRO A 159 10.19 -3.65 7.19
N ALA A 160 9.29 -4.24 6.41
CA ALA A 160 9.62 -5.28 5.44
C ALA A 160 10.08 -4.71 4.08
N THR A 161 10.04 -3.40 3.90
CA THR A 161 10.45 -2.74 2.66
C THR A 161 11.87 -2.19 2.81
N THR A 162 12.80 -2.71 2.01
CA THR A 162 14.22 -2.34 2.05
C THR A 162 14.64 -1.72 0.72
N ASP A 163 15.44 -0.68 0.78
CA ASP A 163 16.10 -0.11 -0.40
C ASP A 163 17.37 -0.91 -0.73
N PRO A 164 17.50 -1.51 -1.92
CA PRO A 164 18.68 -2.29 -2.26
C PRO A 164 19.94 -1.43 -2.43
N ASP A 165 19.80 -0.16 -2.76
CA ASP A 165 20.94 0.72 -2.99
C ASP A 165 21.67 1.05 -1.68
N SER A 166 20.92 1.35 -0.62
CA SER A 166 21.43 1.71 0.71
C SER A 166 21.41 0.55 1.72
N GLY A 167 20.58 -0.46 1.52
CA GLY A 167 20.33 -1.53 2.48
C GLY A 167 19.41 -1.12 3.65
N GLU A 168 18.93 0.12 3.64
CA GLU A 168 18.10 0.66 4.73
C GLU A 168 16.61 0.32 4.57
N SER A 169 15.91 0.21 5.69
CA SER A 169 14.46 0.13 5.69
C SER A 169 13.85 1.49 5.36
N VAL A 170 12.85 1.49 4.51
CA VAL A 170 12.08 2.70 4.16
C VAL A 170 10.79 2.82 4.98
N ASP A 171 10.87 2.45 6.26
CA ASP A 171 9.75 2.50 7.19
C ASP A 171 9.43 3.93 7.63
N LEU A 172 8.16 4.34 7.54
CA LEU A 172 7.70 5.63 8.04
C LEU A 172 7.42 5.63 9.56
N ALA A 173 7.51 4.47 10.22
CA ALA A 173 7.17 4.35 11.64
C ALA A 173 8.36 4.63 12.59
N TYR A 174 9.54 4.96 12.04
CA TYR A 174 10.76 5.27 12.78
C TYR A 174 11.40 6.55 12.26
#